data_bfbfeb714d59b213bb78d26f41ccb715
#
_entry.id   bfbfeb714d59b213bb78d26f41ccb715
#
_cell.length_a   1.000
_cell.length_b   1.000
_cell.length_c   1.000
_cell.angle_alpha   90.00
_cell.angle_beta   90.00
_cell.angle_gamma   90.00
#
_symmetry.space_group_name_H-M   'P 1'
#
loop_
_entity.id
_entity.type
_entity.pdbx_description
1 polymer ?
#
loop_
_entity_poly.entity_id
_entity_poly.type
_entity_poly.pdbx_seq_one_letter_code
_entity_poly.pdbx_strand_id
1 'polypeptide(L)'
;LAPVAFLDGDPAMPRTYVFIVGESANRNHLSLYGYKRNTTPKLEAMRDELVVFEDVISPDTHTIPSLRKVLLFSELQKGDTILTSPSVLTLLNSAGFTTYWISNQAVNVEGATGVRLFAEDAKQVSFLNMARDEGRSVSYDSVLLPELEKILGNSVERKAIFIHLMGSHLTYAL
;
A
#
# COMPACT_ATOMS: atom_id res chain seq x y z
N LEU A 1 -21.84 10.41 -0.56
CA LEU A 1 -21.44 9.95 0.76
C LEU A 1 -21.78 11.02 1.78
N ALA A 2 -22.41 10.64 2.89
CA ALA A 2 -22.52 11.55 4.02
C ALA A 2 -21.11 11.94 4.48
N PRO A 3 -20.86 13.21 4.83
CA PRO A 3 -19.55 13.59 5.33
C PRO A 3 -19.24 12.76 6.57
N VAL A 4 -18.11 12.08 6.55
CA VAL A 4 -17.61 11.39 7.75
C VAL A 4 -17.14 12.49 8.68
N ALA A 5 -17.95 12.78 9.71
CA ALA A 5 -17.52 13.67 10.80
C ALA A 5 -16.46 12.91 11.60
N PHE A 6 -15.22 13.25 11.39
CA PHE A 6 -14.20 12.92 12.37
C PHE A 6 -14.36 13.92 13.53
N LEU A 7 -14.52 13.39 14.71
CA LEU A 7 -14.37 14.17 15.93
C LEU A 7 -12.99 14.83 15.84
N ASP A 8 -12.93 16.14 16.08
CA ASP A 8 -11.67 16.88 16.10
C ASP A 8 -10.68 16.10 16.97
N GLY A 9 -9.69 15.53 16.29
CA GLY A 9 -8.83 14.55 16.90
C GLY A 9 -7.97 15.17 18.00
N ASP A 10 -7.67 14.39 18.99
CA ASP A 10 -6.65 14.67 19.98
C ASP A 10 -5.42 15.28 19.27
N PRO A 11 -4.95 16.48 19.69
CA PRO A 11 -3.71 17.08 19.13
C PRO A 11 -2.48 16.15 19.20
N ALA A 12 -2.51 15.11 20.05
CA ALA A 12 -1.50 14.08 20.15
C ALA A 12 -1.58 13.01 19.02
N MET A 13 -2.64 12.98 18.21
CA MET A 13 -2.76 12.00 17.12
C MET A 13 -1.72 12.22 16.03
N PRO A 14 -1.09 11.16 15.53
CA PRO A 14 -0.14 11.27 14.43
C PRO A 14 -0.77 11.97 13.22
N ARG A 15 -0.03 12.92 12.66
CA ARG A 15 -0.46 13.65 11.45
C ARG A 15 -0.02 12.98 10.17
N THR A 16 0.84 11.99 10.25
CA THR A 16 1.33 11.22 9.11
C THR A 16 1.18 9.73 9.36
N TYR A 17 0.46 9.07 8.47
CA TYR A 17 0.33 7.62 8.43
C TYR A 17 1.00 7.10 7.17
N VAL A 18 1.80 6.04 7.31
CA VAL A 18 2.45 5.35 6.19
C VAL A 18 1.94 3.92 6.14
N PHE A 19 1.32 3.56 5.02
CA PHE A 19 0.82 2.22 4.73
C PHE A 19 1.75 1.58 3.71
N ILE A 20 2.44 0.51 4.09
CA ILE A 20 3.32 -0.22 3.18
C ILE A 20 2.61 -1.49 2.72
N VAL A 21 2.32 -1.55 1.43
CA VAL A 21 1.71 -2.70 0.78
C VAL A 21 2.82 -3.53 0.16
N GLY A 22 3.12 -4.68 0.76
CA GLY A 22 4.07 -5.65 0.22
C GLY A 22 3.49 -6.37 -1.00
N GLU A 23 4.36 -7.06 -1.75
CA GLU A 23 3.98 -7.89 -2.89
C GLU A 23 4.51 -9.31 -2.68
N SER A 24 3.63 -10.31 -2.86
CA SER A 24 3.92 -11.75 -2.83
C SER A 24 4.81 -12.25 -1.67
N ALA A 25 4.89 -11.51 -0.58
CA ALA A 25 5.68 -11.88 0.59
C ALA A 25 5.00 -13.00 1.37
N ASN A 26 5.73 -14.09 1.61
CA ASN A 26 5.23 -15.22 2.37
C ASN A 26 5.73 -15.17 3.81
N ARG A 27 4.81 -15.05 4.77
CA ARG A 27 5.08 -15.03 6.20
C ARG A 27 6.00 -16.16 6.65
N ASN A 28 5.82 -17.37 6.12
CA ASN A 28 6.62 -18.53 6.49
C ASN A 28 8.10 -18.43 6.07
N HIS A 29 8.45 -17.43 5.25
CA HIS A 29 9.81 -17.15 4.83
C HIS A 29 10.38 -15.86 5.45
N LEU A 30 9.69 -15.29 6.44
CA LEU A 30 10.17 -14.12 7.19
C LEU A 30 10.74 -14.56 8.55
N SER A 31 11.99 -14.19 8.83
CA SER A 31 12.64 -14.55 10.09
C SER A 31 11.96 -13.92 11.31
N LEU A 32 11.32 -12.76 11.15
CA LEU A 32 10.45 -12.14 12.16
C LEU A 32 9.37 -13.11 12.68
N TYR A 33 8.92 -14.06 11.87
CA TYR A 33 7.94 -15.10 12.20
C TYR A 33 8.57 -16.48 12.47
N GLY A 34 9.88 -16.54 12.71
CA GLY A 34 10.58 -17.77 13.08
C GLY A 34 11.13 -18.58 11.91
N TYR A 35 11.21 -18.03 10.70
CA TYR A 35 11.91 -18.68 9.60
C TYR A 35 13.41 -18.81 9.93
N LYS A 36 13.98 -19.97 9.60
CA LYS A 36 15.37 -20.33 10.01
C LYS A 36 16.47 -19.47 9.37
N ARG A 37 16.17 -18.83 8.22
CA ARG A 37 17.12 -17.93 7.55
C ARG A 37 16.82 -16.51 7.97
N ASN A 38 17.87 -15.71 8.16
CA ASN A 38 17.75 -14.29 8.52
C ASN A 38 17.32 -13.46 7.29
N THR A 39 16.02 -13.44 7.03
CA THR A 39 15.41 -12.76 5.86
C THR A 39 14.87 -11.36 6.19
N THR A 40 14.62 -11.08 7.46
CA THR A 40 14.09 -9.77 7.91
C THR A 40 14.88 -9.21 9.10
N PRO A 41 16.24 -9.10 9.02
CA PRO A 41 17.08 -8.74 10.17
C PRO A 41 16.77 -7.36 10.75
N LYS A 42 16.39 -6.41 9.90
CA LYS A 42 16.06 -5.06 10.36
C LYS A 42 14.73 -5.01 11.11
N LEU A 43 13.74 -5.78 10.67
CA LEU A 43 12.46 -5.89 11.38
C LEU A 43 12.63 -6.61 12.72
N GLU A 44 13.48 -7.64 12.76
CA GLU A 44 13.81 -8.31 14.02
C GLU A 44 14.50 -7.38 15.02
N ALA A 45 15.41 -6.55 14.54
CA ALA A 45 16.10 -5.56 15.39
C ALA A 45 15.15 -4.53 15.99
N MET A 46 14.01 -4.29 15.35
CA MET A 46 12.96 -3.36 15.80
C MET A 46 11.79 -4.06 16.50
N ARG A 47 11.91 -5.35 16.83
CA ARG A 47 10.78 -6.18 17.29
C ARG A 47 10.02 -5.57 18.46
N ASP A 48 10.73 -4.96 19.39
CA ASP A 48 10.14 -4.33 20.58
C ASP A 48 9.36 -3.05 20.28
N GLU A 49 9.57 -2.48 19.10
CA GLU A 49 8.86 -1.30 18.58
C GLU A 49 7.67 -1.68 17.68
N LEU A 50 7.51 -2.97 17.37
CA LEU A 50 6.51 -3.47 16.43
C LEU A 50 5.33 -4.14 17.16
N VAL A 51 4.14 -3.94 16.62
CA VAL A 51 3.00 -4.81 16.88
C VAL A 51 2.98 -5.88 15.77
N VAL A 52 3.41 -7.08 16.11
CA VAL A 52 3.49 -8.21 15.17
C VAL A 52 2.23 -9.04 15.26
N PHE A 53 1.45 -9.08 14.17
CA PHE A 53 0.23 -9.87 14.08
C PHE A 53 0.58 -11.30 13.63
N GLU A 54 0.23 -12.29 14.44
CA GLU A 54 0.57 -13.69 14.17
C GLU A 54 -0.49 -14.42 13.37
N ASP A 55 -1.73 -13.95 13.39
CA ASP A 55 -2.89 -14.63 12.81
C ASP A 55 -3.61 -13.76 11.76
N VAL A 56 -2.85 -13.28 10.80
CA VAL A 56 -3.35 -12.51 9.65
C VAL A 56 -3.08 -13.26 8.36
N ILE A 57 -4.11 -13.39 7.53
CA ILE A 57 -4.03 -14.00 6.21
C ILE A 57 -4.45 -13.00 5.14
N SER A 58 -3.86 -13.14 3.95
CA SER A 58 -4.30 -12.35 2.79
C SER A 58 -5.74 -12.77 2.42
N PRO A 59 -6.62 -11.81 2.11
CA PRO A 59 -8.00 -12.12 1.73
C PRO A 59 -8.12 -12.75 0.34
N ASP A 60 -7.04 -12.76 -0.44
CA ASP A 60 -6.96 -13.40 -1.76
C ASP A 60 -5.51 -13.75 -2.11
N THR A 61 -5.33 -14.53 -3.19
CA THR A 61 -4.03 -15.00 -3.67
C THR A 61 -3.37 -14.06 -4.68
N HIS A 62 -4.10 -13.08 -5.20
CA HIS A 62 -3.62 -12.13 -6.20
C HIS A 62 -3.77 -10.69 -5.74
N THR A 63 -2.89 -9.81 -6.23
CA THR A 63 -2.79 -8.41 -5.83
C THR A 63 -4.12 -7.66 -5.96
N ILE A 64 -4.74 -7.67 -7.13
CA ILE A 64 -5.97 -6.90 -7.40
C ILE A 64 -7.15 -7.31 -6.52
N PRO A 65 -7.54 -8.60 -6.44
CA PRO A 65 -8.64 -9.00 -5.55
C PRO A 65 -8.30 -8.83 -4.07
N SER A 66 -7.02 -8.95 -3.65
CA SER A 66 -6.60 -8.68 -2.29
C SER A 66 -6.77 -7.20 -1.94
N LEU A 67 -6.22 -6.29 -2.75
CA LEU A 67 -6.33 -4.85 -2.54
C LEU A 67 -7.78 -4.36 -2.56
N ARG A 68 -8.61 -4.94 -3.44
CA ARG A 68 -10.03 -4.67 -3.47
C ARG A 68 -10.70 -4.95 -2.12
N LYS A 69 -10.43 -6.11 -1.52
CA LYS A 69 -11.01 -6.52 -0.24
C LYS A 69 -10.45 -5.72 0.96
N VAL A 70 -9.23 -5.21 0.84
CA VAL A 70 -8.57 -4.44 1.90
C VAL A 70 -8.90 -2.94 1.83
N LEU A 71 -9.00 -2.38 0.63
CA LEU A 71 -9.11 -0.93 0.44
C LEU A 71 -10.53 -0.44 0.19
N LEU A 72 -11.45 -1.29 -0.30
CA LEU A 72 -12.81 -0.86 -0.63
C LEU A 72 -13.79 -1.29 0.46
N PHE A 73 -14.73 -0.42 0.78
CA PHE A 73 -15.85 -0.69 1.69
C PHE A 73 -17.03 -1.39 1.00
N SER A 74 -16.85 -1.96 -0.18
CA SER A 74 -17.88 -2.79 -0.77
C SER A 74 -18.07 -4.02 0.09
N GLU A 75 -19.29 -4.23 0.59
CA GLU A 75 -19.69 -5.57 1.00
C GLU A 75 -19.39 -6.51 -0.18
N LEU A 76 -18.88 -7.71 0.10
CA LEU A 76 -18.44 -8.72 -0.89
C LEU A 76 -19.60 -9.22 -1.79
N GLN A 77 -20.57 -8.37 -2.08
CA GLN A 77 -21.78 -8.72 -2.83
C GLN A 77 -21.75 -8.18 -4.25
N LYS A 78 -21.57 -9.14 -5.14
CA LYS A 78 -22.12 -9.22 -6.51
C LYS A 78 -22.03 -7.97 -7.41
N GLY A 79 -21.21 -8.06 -8.44
CA GLY A 79 -21.35 -7.29 -9.69
C GLY A 79 -20.68 -5.92 -9.69
N ASP A 80 -21.08 -5.09 -10.61
CA ASP A 80 -20.46 -3.82 -10.99
C ASP A 80 -20.48 -2.69 -9.94
N THR A 81 -21.12 -2.89 -8.79
CA THR A 81 -21.16 -1.94 -7.67
C THR A 81 -19.80 -1.67 -7.02
N ILE A 82 -18.80 -2.43 -7.37
CA ILE A 82 -17.45 -2.35 -6.80
C ILE A 82 -16.76 -1.03 -7.17
N LEU A 83 -17.01 -0.51 -8.37
CA LEU A 83 -16.40 0.74 -8.86
C LEU A 83 -16.99 2.01 -8.21
N THR A 84 -18.14 1.88 -7.54
CA THR A 84 -18.81 2.99 -6.87
C THR A 84 -18.67 2.98 -5.35
N SER A 85 -17.99 1.96 -4.81
CA SER A 85 -17.78 1.85 -3.36
C SER A 85 -16.68 2.78 -2.89
N PRO A 86 -16.87 3.47 -1.75
CA PRO A 86 -15.83 4.29 -1.18
C PRO A 86 -14.62 3.43 -0.78
N SER A 87 -13.44 4.00 -0.92
CA SER A 87 -12.19 3.39 -0.47
C SER A 87 -11.71 3.98 0.86
N VAL A 88 -10.74 3.31 1.48
CA VAL A 88 -10.00 3.87 2.62
C VAL A 88 -9.38 5.22 2.26
N LEU A 89 -8.92 5.41 1.01
CA LEU A 89 -8.34 6.66 0.54
C LEU A 89 -9.40 7.78 0.49
N THR A 90 -10.58 7.51 -0.06
CA THR A 90 -11.68 8.49 -0.07
C THR A 90 -12.12 8.85 1.34
N LEU A 91 -12.15 7.89 2.27
CA LEU A 91 -12.44 8.13 3.68
C LEU A 91 -11.40 9.05 4.32
N LEU A 92 -10.12 8.75 4.14
CA LEU A 92 -9.01 9.58 4.65
C LEU A 92 -9.02 10.99 4.04
N ASN A 93 -9.33 11.12 2.75
CA ASN A 93 -9.51 12.42 2.11
C ASN A 93 -10.65 13.22 2.78
N SER A 94 -11.78 12.55 3.07
CA SER A 94 -12.93 13.17 3.75
C SER A 94 -12.59 13.56 5.20
N ALA A 95 -11.63 12.87 5.82
CA ALA A 95 -11.08 13.17 7.14
C ALA A 95 -10.06 14.32 7.14
N GLY A 96 -9.84 14.97 6.01
CA GLY A 96 -8.90 16.09 5.88
C GLY A 96 -7.44 15.68 5.70
N PHE A 97 -7.16 14.40 5.40
CA PHE A 97 -5.82 13.98 5.01
C PHE A 97 -5.57 14.27 3.53
N THR A 98 -4.34 14.59 3.19
CA THR A 98 -3.87 14.49 1.82
C THR A 98 -3.33 13.07 1.63
N THR A 99 -3.96 12.33 0.74
CA THR A 99 -3.56 10.95 0.41
C THR A 99 -2.57 10.94 -0.73
N TYR A 100 -1.55 10.11 -0.59
CA TYR A 100 -0.51 9.86 -1.57
C TYR A 100 -0.47 8.38 -1.90
N TRP A 101 -0.34 8.05 -3.18
CA TRP A 101 -0.05 6.70 -3.64
C TRP A 101 1.26 6.71 -4.41
N ILE A 102 2.28 6.06 -3.87
CA ILE A 102 3.56 5.88 -4.54
C ILE A 102 3.80 4.40 -4.79
N SER A 103 4.13 4.03 -6.01
CA SER A 103 4.15 2.62 -6.43
C SER A 103 5.34 2.31 -7.32
N ASN A 104 5.95 1.15 -7.06
CA ASN A 104 6.92 0.52 -7.95
C ASN A 104 6.28 -0.53 -8.88
N GLN A 105 4.96 -0.61 -8.92
CA GLN A 105 4.24 -1.45 -9.87
C GLN A 105 4.23 -0.82 -11.25
N ALA A 106 4.33 -1.65 -12.30
CA ALA A 106 4.27 -1.18 -13.69
C ALA A 106 2.84 -0.71 -14.04
N VAL A 107 2.73 0.40 -14.77
CA VAL A 107 1.43 1.01 -15.16
C VAL A 107 1.10 0.80 -16.63
N ASN A 108 2.10 0.54 -17.46
CA ASN A 108 1.98 0.55 -18.92
C ASN A 108 1.71 -0.83 -19.53
N VAL A 109 1.17 -1.76 -18.76
CA VAL A 109 0.92 -3.14 -19.19
C VAL A 109 -0.58 -3.42 -19.25
N GLU A 110 -0.99 -4.19 -20.24
CA GLU A 110 -2.35 -4.72 -20.34
C GLU A 110 -2.65 -5.51 -19.04
N GLY A 111 -3.62 -5.07 -18.25
CA GLY A 111 -3.92 -5.64 -16.93
C GLY A 111 -3.52 -4.76 -15.73
N ALA A 112 -2.58 -3.83 -15.87
CA ALA A 112 -2.20 -2.87 -14.80
C ALA A 112 -3.32 -1.88 -14.41
N THR A 113 -4.41 -1.84 -15.16
CA THR A 113 -5.61 -1.04 -14.86
C THR A 113 -6.18 -1.30 -13.47
N GLY A 114 -6.03 -2.52 -12.94
CA GLY A 114 -6.58 -2.87 -11.63
C GLY A 114 -5.92 -2.15 -10.47
N VAL A 115 -4.58 -2.04 -10.45
CA VAL A 115 -3.85 -1.34 -9.37
C VAL A 115 -4.06 0.17 -9.49
N ARG A 116 -4.11 0.69 -10.71
CA ARG A 116 -4.36 2.10 -10.97
C ARG A 116 -5.73 2.56 -10.45
N LEU A 117 -6.76 1.73 -10.54
CA LEU A 117 -8.10 2.03 -10.03
C LEU A 117 -8.10 2.36 -8.53
N PHE A 118 -7.27 1.68 -7.72
CA PHE A 118 -7.16 2.00 -6.30
C PHE A 118 -6.38 3.30 -6.05
N ALA A 119 -5.37 3.55 -6.89
CA ALA A 119 -4.55 4.75 -6.78
C ALA A 119 -5.32 6.02 -7.16
N GLU A 120 -6.32 5.95 -8.06
CA GLU A 120 -7.07 7.11 -8.55
C GLU A 120 -7.86 7.84 -7.45
N ASP A 121 -8.16 7.17 -6.34
CA ASP A 121 -8.76 7.79 -5.16
C ASP A 121 -7.77 8.64 -4.34
N ALA A 122 -6.47 8.50 -4.56
CA ALA A 122 -5.46 9.31 -3.91
C ALA A 122 -5.41 10.73 -4.54
N LYS A 123 -5.14 11.74 -3.70
CA LYS A 123 -4.98 13.12 -4.19
C LYS A 123 -3.70 13.30 -5.02
N GLN A 124 -2.67 12.50 -4.74
CA GLN A 124 -1.42 12.50 -5.51
C GLN A 124 -0.98 11.07 -5.77
N VAL A 125 -0.62 10.79 -7.02
CA VAL A 125 -0.26 9.45 -7.49
C VAL A 125 1.06 9.51 -8.23
N SER A 126 2.00 8.64 -7.87
CA SER A 126 3.29 8.47 -8.53
C SER A 126 3.58 7.00 -8.77
N PHE A 127 3.66 6.60 -10.03
CA PHE A 127 4.15 5.29 -10.44
C PHE A 127 5.57 5.45 -10.96
N LEU A 128 6.53 4.78 -10.32
CA LEU A 128 7.96 4.98 -10.59
C LEU A 128 8.58 3.85 -11.43
N ASN A 129 7.88 2.74 -11.60
CA ASN A 129 8.33 1.67 -12.49
C ASN A 129 7.87 1.95 -13.93
N MET A 130 8.85 2.17 -14.80
CA MET A 130 8.64 2.44 -16.23
C MET A 130 8.73 1.16 -17.08
N ALA A 131 8.68 -0.03 -16.48
CA ALA A 131 8.68 -1.28 -17.22
C ALA A 131 7.52 -1.35 -18.21
N ARG A 132 7.80 -1.89 -19.40
CA ARG A 132 6.80 -2.08 -20.45
C ARG A 132 6.23 -3.49 -20.49
N ASP A 133 6.87 -4.43 -19.80
CA ASP A 133 6.49 -5.85 -19.76
C ASP A 133 6.14 -6.27 -18.34
N GLU A 134 5.05 -7.01 -18.18
CA GLU A 134 4.71 -7.70 -16.94
C GLU A 134 5.84 -8.64 -16.52
N GLY A 135 6.32 -8.51 -15.30
CA GLY A 135 7.34 -9.39 -14.73
C GLY A 135 8.79 -8.95 -14.90
N ARG A 136 9.08 -7.83 -15.56
CA ARG A 136 10.40 -7.20 -15.48
C ARG A 136 10.34 -5.95 -14.60
N SER A 137 10.73 -6.10 -13.35
CA SER A 137 11.08 -4.93 -12.54
C SER A 137 12.33 -4.31 -13.12
N VAL A 138 12.25 -3.03 -13.49
CA VAL A 138 13.43 -2.27 -13.96
C VAL A 138 14.16 -1.65 -12.76
N SER A 139 13.53 -1.67 -11.58
CA SER A 139 14.04 -0.97 -10.39
C SER A 139 13.68 -1.70 -9.10
N TYR A 140 14.59 -1.63 -8.13
CA TYR A 140 14.31 -2.04 -6.75
C TYR A 140 13.35 -1.05 -6.08
N ASP A 141 12.68 -1.48 -5.01
CA ASP A 141 11.75 -0.64 -4.24
C ASP A 141 12.43 0.60 -3.61
N SER A 142 13.75 0.63 -3.54
CA SER A 142 14.50 1.83 -3.14
C SER A 142 14.24 3.05 -4.01
N VAL A 143 13.74 2.86 -5.24
CA VAL A 143 13.32 3.97 -6.13
C VAL A 143 12.20 4.82 -5.51
N LEU A 144 11.42 4.25 -4.58
CA LEU A 144 10.33 4.94 -3.89
C LEU A 144 10.82 5.92 -2.81
N LEU A 145 12.03 5.72 -2.29
CA LEU A 145 12.55 6.49 -1.15
C LEU A 145 12.65 7.99 -1.42
N PRO A 146 13.21 8.48 -2.54
CA PRO A 146 13.29 9.92 -2.80
C PRO A 146 11.91 10.59 -2.87
N GLU A 147 10.91 9.92 -3.44
CA GLU A 147 9.55 10.47 -3.50
C GLU A 147 8.90 10.47 -2.11
N LEU A 148 9.13 9.43 -1.31
CA LEU A 148 8.70 9.38 0.09
C LEU A 148 9.32 10.53 0.90
N GLU A 149 10.62 10.76 0.80
CA GLU A 149 11.33 11.85 1.48
C GLU A 149 10.77 13.21 1.09
N LYS A 150 10.52 13.45 -0.18
CA LYS A 150 9.88 14.66 -0.69
C LYS A 150 8.47 14.87 -0.11
N ILE A 151 7.66 13.81 -0.02
CA ILE A 151 6.32 13.87 0.57
C ILE A 151 6.42 14.15 2.08
N LEU A 152 7.32 13.49 2.79
CA LEU A 152 7.51 13.70 4.22
C LEU A 152 7.96 15.13 4.53
N GLY A 153 8.82 15.71 3.69
CA GLY A 153 9.36 17.05 3.85
C GLY A 153 8.46 18.20 3.39
N ASN A 154 7.33 17.93 2.73
CA ASN A 154 6.43 18.99 2.29
C ASN A 154 5.60 19.59 3.45
N SER A 155 5.01 20.78 3.23
CA SER A 155 4.27 21.54 4.23
C SER A 155 2.86 21.02 4.55
N VAL A 156 2.42 19.94 3.95
CA VAL A 156 1.11 19.35 4.25
C VAL A 156 1.12 18.78 5.66
N GLU A 157 0.18 19.20 6.49
CA GLU A 157 0.16 18.78 7.90
C GLU A 157 -0.33 17.35 8.11
N ARG A 158 -1.39 16.95 7.39
CA ARG A 158 -2.05 15.64 7.56
C ARG A 158 -1.86 14.80 6.32
N LYS A 159 -1.06 13.75 6.42
CA LYS A 159 -0.66 12.88 5.31
C LYS A 159 -1.08 11.43 5.55
N ALA A 160 -1.57 10.79 4.50
CA ALA A 160 -1.74 9.34 4.46
C ALA A 160 -1.04 8.83 3.20
N ILE A 161 0.07 8.12 3.39
CA ILE A 161 0.99 7.73 2.31
C ILE A 161 0.89 6.23 2.11
N PHE A 162 0.44 5.81 0.95
CA PHE A 162 0.38 4.41 0.52
C PHE A 162 1.59 4.11 -0.37
N ILE A 163 2.42 3.18 0.08
CA ILE A 163 3.62 2.73 -0.63
C ILE A 163 3.38 1.32 -1.13
N HIS A 164 3.32 1.12 -2.44
CA HIS A 164 3.09 -0.18 -3.06
C HIS A 164 4.38 -0.72 -3.66
N LEU A 165 4.88 -1.79 -3.05
CA LEU A 165 6.15 -2.42 -3.39
C LEU A 165 6.02 -3.38 -4.58
N MET A 166 7.17 -3.74 -5.17
CA MET A 166 7.31 -4.76 -6.22
C MET A 166 8.19 -5.94 -5.79
N GLY A 167 8.93 -5.80 -4.71
CA GLY A 167 10.11 -6.58 -4.34
C GLY A 167 10.03 -8.10 -4.33
N SER A 168 8.84 -8.71 -4.22
CA SER A 168 8.66 -10.17 -4.21
C SER A 168 7.75 -10.66 -5.34
N HIS A 169 7.56 -9.86 -6.40
CA HIS A 169 6.76 -10.24 -7.57
C HIS A 169 7.45 -11.37 -8.38
N LEU A 170 6.64 -12.13 -9.13
CA LEU A 170 7.13 -13.22 -9.99
C LEU A 170 8.19 -12.75 -10.99
N THR A 171 9.15 -13.61 -11.24
CA THR A 171 10.50 -13.57 -11.80
C THR A 171 11.50 -13.02 -10.79
N TYR A 172 11.82 -13.88 -9.82
CA TYR A 172 12.86 -13.63 -8.79
C TYR A 172 14.30 -13.58 -9.34
N ALA A 173 14.49 -13.67 -10.64
CA ALA A 173 15.76 -13.54 -11.30
C ALA A 173 15.94 -12.09 -11.74
N LEU A 174 16.63 -11.34 -10.93
CA LEU A 174 17.28 -10.08 -11.30
C LEU A 174 18.74 -10.37 -11.60
#